data_60f284c0c11e7a0a0e393feecf3821e5
#
_entry.id   60f284c0c11e7a0a0e393feecf3821e5
#
_cell.length_a   1.000
_cell.length_b   1.000
_cell.length_c   1.000
_cell.angle_alpha   90.00
_cell.angle_beta   90.00
_cell.angle_gamma   90.00
#
_symmetry.space_group_name_H-M   'P 1'
#
loop_
_entity.id
_entity.type
_entity.pdbx_description
1 polymer ?
#
loop_
_entity_poly.entity_id
_entity_poly.type
_entity_poly.pdbx_seq_one_letter_code
_entity_poly.pdbx_strand_id
1 'polypeptide(L)'
;TWALEAYRHTLGYEWQGDSLLLTREALLRTFVEHHQYYFPQLPLHPQTLLSFAYVIAWNVWQMDGLKGVVPDSCHATTHNELDLFASAPAATTAPCPGCASGNIHLHNGTYCLLRDWGKRDPITRENHRKIRFVDLLRPTSS
;
A
#
# COMPACT_ATOMS: atom_id res chain seq x y z
N THR A 1 -19.70 -7.01 11.34
CA THR A 1 -19.39 -7.21 12.77
C THR A 1 -18.36 -6.17 13.21
N TRP A 2 -18.40 -5.73 14.48
CA TRP A 2 -17.44 -4.77 15.04
C TRP A 2 -15.98 -5.23 14.85
N ALA A 3 -15.69 -6.52 14.91
CA ALA A 3 -14.35 -7.08 14.66
C ALA A 3 -13.86 -6.75 13.25
N LEU A 4 -14.68 -6.89 12.22
CA LEU A 4 -14.31 -6.53 10.84
C LEU A 4 -14.03 -5.02 10.71
N GLU A 5 -14.79 -4.19 11.40
CA GLU A 5 -14.53 -2.75 11.44
C GLU A 5 -13.19 -2.42 12.12
N ALA A 6 -12.84 -3.12 13.21
CA ALA A 6 -11.53 -2.97 13.83
C ALA A 6 -10.39 -3.30 12.84
N TYR A 7 -10.51 -4.39 12.08
CA TYR A 7 -9.54 -4.74 11.06
C TYR A 7 -9.48 -3.70 9.92
N ARG A 8 -10.60 -3.12 9.51
CA ARG A 8 -10.64 -2.04 8.50
C ARG A 8 -9.90 -0.79 8.92
N HIS A 9 -9.83 -0.52 10.23
CA HIS A 9 -9.12 0.63 10.80
C HIS A 9 -7.70 0.33 11.27
N THR A 10 -7.23 -0.91 11.12
CA THR A 10 -5.86 -1.32 11.44
C THR A 10 -5.04 -1.36 10.16
N LEU A 11 -4.04 -0.51 10.06
CA LEU A 11 -3.13 -0.41 8.92
C LEU A 11 -1.72 -0.80 9.36
N GLY A 12 -1.01 -1.53 8.52
CA GLY A 12 0.37 -1.92 8.75
C GLY A 12 1.17 -1.98 7.46
N TYR A 13 2.47 -1.83 7.58
CA TYR A 13 3.39 -2.01 6.45
C TYR A 13 4.67 -2.69 6.90
N GLU A 14 5.27 -3.41 5.96
CA GLU A 14 6.52 -4.12 6.12
C GLU A 14 7.46 -3.80 4.96
N TRP A 15 8.75 -3.74 5.24
CA TRP A 15 9.75 -3.56 4.19
C TRP A 15 9.97 -4.86 3.40
N GLN A 16 10.05 -5.99 4.11
CA GLN A 16 10.37 -7.29 3.52
C GLN A 16 9.11 -8.08 3.16
N GLY A 17 9.11 -8.68 1.98
CA GLY A 17 7.99 -9.48 1.49
C GLY A 17 7.67 -10.70 2.35
N ASP A 18 8.69 -11.36 2.89
CA ASP A 18 8.51 -12.55 3.75
C ASP A 18 7.82 -12.18 5.07
N SER A 19 8.26 -11.09 5.72
CA SER A 19 7.62 -10.55 6.91
C SER A 19 6.18 -10.13 6.66
N LEU A 20 5.89 -9.59 5.48
CA LEU A 20 4.53 -9.24 5.06
C LEU A 20 3.59 -10.46 5.04
N LEU A 21 4.04 -11.59 4.49
CA LEU A 21 3.25 -12.82 4.43
C LEU A 21 2.99 -13.36 5.83
N LEU A 22 4.02 -13.42 6.68
CA LEU A 22 3.90 -13.86 8.07
C LEU A 22 2.94 -12.96 8.87
N THR A 23 3.03 -11.64 8.68
CA THR A 23 2.15 -10.68 9.36
C THR A 23 0.69 -10.89 8.95
N ARG A 24 0.42 -11.06 7.67
CA ARG A 24 -0.94 -11.34 7.16
C ARG A 24 -1.50 -12.67 7.69
N GLU A 25 -0.68 -13.71 7.68
CA GLU A 25 -1.07 -15.02 8.24
C GLU A 25 -1.35 -14.91 9.74
N ALA A 26 -0.48 -14.25 10.51
CA ALA A 26 -0.64 -14.08 11.94
C ALA A 26 -1.96 -13.35 12.28
N LEU A 27 -2.29 -12.27 11.57
CA LEU A 27 -3.53 -11.54 11.76
C LEU A 27 -4.76 -12.41 11.46
N LEU A 28 -4.76 -13.14 10.34
CA LEU A 28 -5.88 -14.00 9.99
C LEU A 28 -6.05 -15.13 11.00
N ARG A 29 -4.95 -15.72 11.43
CA ARG A 29 -4.92 -16.80 12.40
C ARG A 29 -5.40 -16.32 13.78
N THR A 30 -4.97 -15.15 14.22
CA THR A 30 -5.48 -14.50 15.45
C THR A 30 -6.99 -14.36 15.43
N PHE A 31 -7.57 -13.92 14.31
CA PHE A 31 -9.02 -13.84 14.16
C PHE A 31 -9.69 -15.23 14.30
N VAL A 32 -9.15 -16.25 13.64
CA VAL A 32 -9.70 -17.62 13.70
C VAL A 32 -9.64 -18.18 15.12
N GLU A 33 -8.49 -18.04 15.80
CA GLU A 33 -8.28 -18.53 17.16
C GLU A 33 -9.23 -17.83 18.17
N HIS A 34 -9.37 -16.50 18.06
CA HIS A 34 -10.31 -15.74 18.90
C HIS A 34 -11.76 -16.14 18.62
N HIS A 35 -12.15 -16.35 17.35
CA HIS A 35 -13.48 -16.82 17.01
C HIS A 35 -13.75 -18.18 17.65
N GLN A 36 -12.83 -19.14 17.54
CA GLN A 36 -12.95 -20.46 18.12
C GLN A 36 -13.02 -20.42 19.65
N TYR A 37 -12.24 -19.54 20.28
CA TYR A 37 -12.23 -19.40 21.73
C TYR A 37 -13.55 -18.84 22.28
N TYR A 38 -14.06 -17.77 21.68
CA TYR A 38 -15.28 -17.12 22.18
C TYR A 38 -16.58 -17.73 21.67
N PHE A 39 -16.53 -18.44 20.54
CA PHE A 39 -17.71 -19.04 19.90
C PHE A 39 -17.46 -20.50 19.51
N PRO A 40 -17.09 -21.39 20.45
CA PRO A 40 -16.65 -22.76 20.13
C PRO A 40 -17.74 -23.60 19.45
N GLN A 41 -19.02 -23.26 19.65
CA GLN A 41 -20.16 -23.98 19.05
C GLN A 41 -20.63 -23.39 17.72
N LEU A 42 -20.03 -22.26 17.30
CA LEU A 42 -20.41 -21.58 16.06
C LEU A 42 -19.31 -21.78 15.01
N PRO A 43 -19.55 -22.56 13.95
CA PRO A 43 -18.57 -22.74 12.90
C PRO A 43 -18.29 -21.41 12.18
N LEU A 44 -17.03 -21.14 11.90
CA LEU A 44 -16.63 -19.97 11.14
C LEU A 44 -17.05 -20.12 9.68
N HIS A 45 -17.95 -19.24 9.22
CA HIS A 45 -18.42 -19.29 7.85
C HIS A 45 -17.30 -18.90 6.86
N PRO A 46 -17.09 -19.65 5.75
CA PRO A 46 -16.02 -19.36 4.78
C PRO A 46 -16.04 -17.94 4.23
N GLN A 47 -17.22 -17.37 3.98
CA GLN A 47 -17.37 -16.00 3.49
C GLN A 47 -16.89 -14.95 4.51
N THR A 48 -17.06 -15.22 5.80
CA THR A 48 -16.52 -14.36 6.87
C THR A 48 -15.00 -14.40 6.84
N LEU A 49 -14.41 -15.59 6.75
CA LEU A 49 -12.95 -15.75 6.65
C LEU A 49 -12.38 -15.00 5.44
N LEU A 50 -13.00 -15.15 4.27
CA LEU A 50 -12.62 -14.42 3.06
C LEU A 50 -12.71 -12.90 3.24
N SER A 51 -13.73 -12.40 3.94
CA SER A 51 -13.86 -10.96 4.21
C SER A 51 -12.72 -10.42 5.06
N PHE A 52 -12.29 -11.15 6.10
CA PHE A 52 -11.13 -10.78 6.91
C PHE A 52 -9.83 -10.86 6.11
N ALA A 53 -9.61 -11.94 5.37
CA ALA A 53 -8.43 -12.10 4.51
C ALA A 53 -8.33 -10.95 3.49
N TYR A 54 -9.45 -10.55 2.91
CA TYR A 54 -9.50 -9.44 1.96
C TYR A 54 -9.14 -8.09 2.61
N VAL A 55 -9.68 -7.80 3.79
CA VAL A 55 -9.32 -6.56 4.53
C VAL A 55 -7.85 -6.57 4.91
N ILE A 56 -7.34 -7.67 5.44
CA ILE A 56 -5.92 -7.82 5.82
C ILE A 56 -5.01 -7.61 4.59
N ALA A 57 -5.36 -8.20 3.44
CA ALA A 57 -4.58 -8.08 2.22
C ALA A 57 -4.45 -6.63 1.73
N TRP A 58 -5.47 -5.79 1.97
CA TRP A 58 -5.46 -4.38 1.63
C TRP A 58 -4.86 -3.48 2.70
N ASN A 59 -4.96 -3.86 3.96
CA ASN A 59 -4.54 -3.03 5.08
C ASN A 59 -3.11 -3.33 5.57
N VAL A 60 -2.52 -4.44 5.13
CA VAL A 60 -1.13 -4.78 5.44
C VAL A 60 -0.39 -4.97 4.13
N TRP A 61 0.57 -4.08 3.84
CA TRP A 61 1.25 -4.03 2.54
C TRP A 61 2.76 -3.84 2.67
N GLN A 62 3.47 -4.09 1.57
CA GLN A 62 4.90 -3.83 1.47
C GLN A 62 5.14 -2.36 1.12
N MET A 63 5.92 -1.65 1.93
CA MET A 63 6.20 -0.24 1.72
C MET A 63 7.53 0.20 2.34
N ASP A 64 8.26 1.06 1.63
CA ASP A 64 9.26 1.93 2.23
C ASP A 64 8.52 3.05 2.98
N GLY A 65 8.52 2.96 4.32
CA GLY A 65 7.77 3.89 5.18
C GLY A 65 8.22 5.35 5.09
N LEU A 66 9.43 5.61 4.62
CA LEU A 66 9.96 6.96 4.43
C LEU A 66 9.57 7.56 3.07
N LYS A 67 9.31 6.71 2.09
CA LYS A 67 9.01 7.14 0.71
C LYS A 67 7.55 6.92 0.31
N GLY A 68 6.84 6.03 0.98
CA GLY A 68 5.46 5.69 0.64
C GLY A 68 5.30 4.91 -0.68
N VAL A 69 6.38 4.30 -1.16
CA VAL A 69 6.42 3.46 -2.37
C VAL A 69 6.87 2.04 -2.02
N VAL A 70 6.63 1.10 -2.92
CA VAL A 70 7.18 -0.26 -2.80
C VAL A 70 8.71 -0.15 -2.73
N PRO A 71 9.39 -0.87 -1.81
CA PRO A 71 10.85 -0.88 -1.72
C PRO A 71 11.50 -1.13 -3.07
N ASP A 72 12.59 -0.42 -3.34
CA ASP A 72 13.41 -0.51 -4.55
C ASP A 72 12.66 -0.28 -5.88
N SER A 73 11.42 0.23 -5.84
CA SER A 73 10.64 0.53 -7.04
C SER A 73 11.02 1.84 -7.73
N CYS A 74 11.76 2.74 -7.06
CA CYS A 74 12.27 3.94 -7.69
C CYS A 74 13.40 3.62 -8.67
N HIS A 75 13.38 4.27 -9.82
CA HIS A 75 14.41 4.08 -10.85
C HIS A 75 14.97 5.42 -11.33
N ALA A 76 16.20 5.36 -11.84
CA ALA A 76 16.82 6.52 -12.48
C ALA A 76 16.14 6.82 -13.82
N THR A 77 15.98 8.10 -14.12
CA THR A 77 15.47 8.57 -15.42
C THR A 77 16.63 8.88 -16.34
N THR A 78 16.61 8.32 -17.55
CA THR A 78 17.61 8.64 -18.58
C THR A 78 17.03 9.71 -19.48
N HIS A 79 17.65 10.88 -19.51
CA HIS A 79 17.33 11.93 -20.46
C HIS A 79 18.29 11.81 -21.64
N ASN A 80 17.76 11.48 -22.81
CA ASN A 80 18.48 11.59 -24.07
C ASN A 80 18.30 13.03 -24.56
N GLU A 81 19.23 13.90 -24.29
CA GLU A 81 19.26 15.18 -24.98
C GLU A 81 19.72 14.93 -26.43
N LEU A 82 18.79 15.07 -27.37
CA LEU A 82 19.11 15.14 -28.80
C LEU A 82 19.75 16.52 -29.08
N ASP A 83 21.03 16.62 -28.80
CA ASP A 83 21.81 17.73 -29.30
C ASP A 83 22.16 17.40 -30.77
N LEU A 84 21.50 18.11 -31.70
CA LEU A 84 21.67 17.94 -33.15
C LEU A 84 23.11 18.24 -33.62
N PHE A 85 23.95 18.79 -32.76
CA PHE A 85 25.33 19.17 -33.06
C PHE A 85 26.38 18.38 -32.24
N ALA A 86 25.93 17.50 -31.35
CA ALA A 86 26.85 16.67 -30.55
C ALA A 86 27.25 15.40 -31.32
N SER A 87 28.53 15.08 -31.32
CA SER A 87 29.09 13.90 -32.01
C SER A 87 28.69 12.56 -31.38
N ALA A 88 28.08 12.55 -30.17
CA ALA A 88 27.46 11.41 -29.51
C ALA A 88 26.42 11.89 -28.52
N PRO A 89 25.27 11.20 -28.38
CA PRO A 89 24.28 11.53 -27.38
C PRO A 89 24.87 11.28 -25.98
N ALA A 90 25.01 12.34 -25.19
CA ALA A 90 25.34 12.21 -23.78
C ALA A 90 24.05 11.80 -23.03
N ALA A 91 23.95 10.51 -22.69
CA ALA A 91 22.88 10.04 -21.82
C ALA A 91 23.21 10.48 -20.38
N THR A 92 22.52 11.49 -19.88
CA THR A 92 22.58 11.87 -18.47
C THR A 92 21.57 11.06 -17.68
N THR A 93 22.06 10.34 -16.69
CA THR A 93 21.19 9.57 -15.77
C THR A 93 20.93 10.40 -14.53
N ALA A 94 19.67 10.79 -14.32
CA ALA A 94 19.24 11.51 -13.12
C ALA A 94 18.56 10.54 -12.14
N PRO A 95 18.78 10.69 -10.82
CA PRO A 95 18.07 9.90 -9.83
C PRO A 95 16.58 10.22 -9.85
N CYS A 96 15.76 9.31 -9.26
CA CYS A 96 14.34 9.57 -9.05
C CYS A 96 14.11 10.96 -8.44
N PRO A 97 13.22 11.80 -8.98
CA PRO A 97 12.99 13.18 -8.49
C PRO A 97 12.62 13.24 -6.99
N GLY A 98 11.82 12.29 -6.50
CA GLY A 98 11.48 12.19 -5.08
C GLY A 98 12.69 11.83 -4.22
N CYS A 99 13.57 10.92 -4.70
CA CYS A 99 14.79 10.56 -3.98
C CYS A 99 15.78 11.72 -3.94
N ALA A 100 15.89 12.49 -5.01
CA ALA A 100 16.80 13.62 -5.10
C ALA A 100 16.36 14.81 -4.25
N SER A 101 15.06 15.08 -4.18
CA SER A 101 14.49 16.23 -3.48
C SER A 101 14.03 15.94 -2.05
N GLY A 102 13.91 14.66 -1.67
CA GLY A 102 13.24 14.25 -0.42
C GLY A 102 11.71 14.45 -0.43
N ASN A 103 11.12 14.77 -1.57
CA ASN A 103 9.69 14.99 -1.68
C ASN A 103 8.95 13.67 -1.96
N ILE A 104 8.19 13.21 -0.96
CA ILE A 104 7.45 11.93 -1.01
C ILE A 104 6.40 11.86 -2.13
N HIS A 105 5.97 12.99 -2.68
CA HIS A 105 4.97 13.03 -3.75
C HIS A 105 5.58 12.98 -5.16
N LEU A 106 6.93 13.06 -5.29
CA LEU A 106 7.64 13.12 -6.56
C LEU A 106 8.41 11.84 -6.90
N HIS A 107 8.19 10.75 -6.16
CA HIS A 107 8.81 9.47 -6.51
C HIS A 107 8.24 8.93 -7.84
N ASN A 108 9.12 8.36 -8.66
CA ASN A 108 8.75 7.66 -9.89
C ASN A 108 8.59 6.14 -9.69
N GLY A 109 8.71 5.67 -8.45
CA GLY A 109 8.42 4.29 -8.07
C GLY A 109 6.92 3.99 -7.94
N THR A 110 6.60 2.75 -7.59
CA THR A 110 5.22 2.28 -7.40
C THR A 110 4.69 2.74 -6.04
N TYR A 111 3.78 3.70 -6.03
CA TYR A 111 3.14 4.16 -4.81
C TYR A 111 2.25 3.08 -4.18
N CYS A 112 2.34 2.97 -2.86
CA CYS A 112 1.49 2.07 -2.10
C CYS A 112 0.07 2.62 -2.01
N LEU A 113 -0.90 1.75 -2.29
CA LEU A 113 -2.32 2.06 -2.27
C LEU A 113 -2.98 1.39 -1.07
N LEU A 114 -3.89 2.11 -0.44
CA LEU A 114 -4.78 1.58 0.59
C LEU A 114 -6.23 1.83 0.21
N ARG A 115 -7.16 1.16 0.90
CA ARG A 115 -8.59 1.37 0.70
C ARG A 115 -9.18 2.26 1.79
N ASP A 116 -9.93 3.27 1.38
CA ASP A 116 -10.82 4.01 2.26
C ASP A 116 -12.12 3.22 2.39
N TRP A 117 -12.24 2.43 3.45
CA TRP A 117 -13.38 1.53 3.66
C TRP A 117 -14.71 2.25 3.84
N GLY A 118 -14.69 3.54 4.16
CA GLY A 118 -15.88 4.38 4.35
C GLY A 118 -16.42 5.01 3.07
N LYS A 119 -15.67 5.01 1.98
CA LYS A 119 -16.02 5.77 0.76
C LYS A 119 -16.08 4.93 -0.49
N ARG A 120 -17.05 5.24 -1.34
CA ARG A 120 -17.13 4.71 -2.70
C ARG A 120 -16.20 5.51 -3.63
N ASP A 121 -15.53 4.82 -4.55
CA ASP A 121 -14.75 5.50 -5.59
C ASP A 121 -15.68 6.32 -6.51
N PRO A 122 -15.45 7.63 -6.69
CA PRO A 122 -16.33 8.47 -7.49
C PRO A 122 -16.23 8.20 -8.99
N ILE A 123 -15.12 7.63 -9.47
CA ILE A 123 -14.84 7.38 -10.88
C ILE A 123 -15.26 5.96 -11.26
N THR A 124 -14.69 4.95 -10.58
CA THR A 124 -14.92 3.54 -10.92
C THR A 124 -16.23 2.99 -10.37
N ARG A 125 -16.88 3.71 -9.44
CA ARG A 125 -18.07 3.27 -8.72
C ARG A 125 -17.85 2.02 -7.85
N GLU A 126 -16.63 1.54 -7.73
CA GLU A 126 -16.29 0.46 -6.82
C GLU A 126 -16.55 0.87 -5.36
N ASN A 127 -16.94 -0.10 -4.56
CA ASN A 127 -16.99 0.09 -3.12
C ASN A 127 -15.55 0.24 -2.61
N HIS A 128 -15.33 1.25 -1.75
CA HIS A 128 -14.04 1.51 -1.11
C HIS A 128 -12.98 2.11 -2.06
N ARG A 129 -12.94 3.42 -2.07
CA ARG A 129 -11.98 4.23 -2.84
C ARG A 129 -10.54 3.82 -2.53
N LYS A 130 -9.73 3.68 -3.59
CA LYS A 130 -8.27 3.52 -3.47
C LYS A 130 -7.60 4.88 -3.35
N ILE A 131 -6.70 5.02 -2.39
CA ILE A 131 -5.91 6.24 -2.18
C ILE A 131 -4.44 5.87 -2.01
N ARG A 132 -3.53 6.75 -2.41
CA ARG A 132 -2.11 6.56 -2.14
C ARG A 132 -1.85 6.87 -0.66
N PHE A 133 -1.02 6.07 -0.01
CA PHE A 133 -0.63 6.29 1.39
C PHE A 133 -0.11 7.71 1.62
N VAL A 134 0.75 8.21 0.72
CA VAL A 134 1.34 9.56 0.83
C VAL A 134 0.31 10.70 0.82
N ASP A 135 -0.87 10.47 0.23
CA ASP A 135 -1.93 11.49 0.19
C ASP A 135 -2.62 11.69 1.55
N LEU A 136 -2.47 10.74 2.48
CA LEU A 136 -2.90 10.91 3.89
C LEU A 136 -2.02 11.91 4.66
N LEU A 137 -0.79 12.12 4.20
CA LEU A 137 0.20 12.98 4.86
C LEU A 137 0.14 14.43 4.38
N ARG A 138 -0.75 14.75 3.44
CA ARG A 138 -0.98 16.13 3.02
C ARG A 138 -1.66 16.89 4.16
N PRO A 139 -1.13 18.08 4.54
CA PRO A 139 -1.87 18.95 5.42
C PRO A 139 -3.23 19.24 4.77
N THR A 140 -4.31 19.00 5.50
CA THR A 140 -5.63 19.50 5.10
C THR A 140 -5.50 21.01 5.01
N SER A 141 -5.56 21.57 3.80
CA SER A 141 -5.70 23.01 3.60
C SER A 141 -6.99 23.43 4.28
N SER A 142 -6.85 24.06 5.45
CA SER A 142 -7.91 24.76 6.16
C SER A 142 -8.38 25.98 5.34
#